data_9009ebe70a62b7f536f4348d99e5d05e
#
_entry.id   9009ebe70a62b7f536f4348d99e5d05e
#
_cell.length_a   1.000
_cell.length_b   1.000
_cell.length_c   1.000
_cell.angle_alpha   90.00
_cell.angle_beta   90.00
_cell.angle_gamma   90.00
#
_symmetry.space_group_name_H-M   'P 1'
#
loop_
_entity.id
_entity.type
_entity.pdbx_description
1 polymer ?
#
loop_
_entity_poly.entity_id
_entity_poly.type
_entity_poly.pdbx_seq_one_letter_code
_entity_poly.pdbx_strand_id
1 'polypeptide(L)'
;CKDIKSAEICKRLRDFAREHEITNYFEDGRMGIEHALLPDAGLIAPGEVISGADSHTCTYGALNALATGVGQSDVGAAMASGTTWFKVPSAIKVELKGKLPKYVKGKDIILTLIGMIGVDGARYQSLEFCGEGISELEMSDRFTICNMAIEAGAKNGIFPVDEKTLAFLKGRVTREFAA
;
A
#
# COMPACT_ATOMS: atom_id res chain seq x y z
N CYS A 1 9.61 14.49 19.83
CA CYS A 1 9.08 15.64 19.06
C CYS A 1 10.15 16.68 18.83
N LYS A 2 10.16 17.29 17.66
CA LYS A 2 11.19 18.29 17.28
C LYS A 2 11.03 19.62 18.03
N ASP A 3 9.81 20.04 18.25
CA ASP A 3 9.43 21.32 18.85
C ASP A 3 8.05 21.23 19.54
N ILE A 4 7.63 22.32 20.18
CA ILE A 4 6.34 22.43 20.89
C ILE A 4 5.18 22.16 19.94
N LYS A 5 5.20 22.72 18.73
CA LYS A 5 4.13 22.55 17.73
C LYS A 5 3.96 21.08 17.34
N SER A 6 5.07 20.38 17.13
CA SER A 6 5.05 18.93 16.84
C SER A 6 4.49 18.14 18.02
N ALA A 7 4.85 18.51 19.25
CA ALA A 7 4.33 17.86 20.46
C ALA A 7 2.81 18.09 20.62
N GLU A 8 2.32 19.27 20.32
CA GLU A 8 0.88 19.58 20.33
C GLU A 8 0.11 18.76 19.30
N ILE A 9 0.66 18.58 18.09
CA ILE A 9 0.05 17.74 17.05
C ILE A 9 -0.01 16.27 17.52
N CYS A 10 1.08 15.73 18.05
CA CYS A 10 1.09 14.36 18.59
C CYS A 10 0.09 14.20 19.73
N LYS A 11 -0.02 15.22 20.61
CA LYS A 11 -1.03 15.21 21.69
C LYS A 11 -2.44 15.18 21.13
N ARG A 12 -2.77 16.01 20.13
CA ARG A 12 -4.10 16.02 19.50
C ARG A 12 -4.45 14.69 18.86
N LEU A 13 -3.51 14.05 18.16
CA LEU A 13 -3.72 12.72 17.57
C LEU A 13 -3.99 11.66 18.64
N ARG A 14 -3.27 11.71 19.75
CA ARG A 14 -3.46 10.80 20.88
C ARG A 14 -4.82 11.00 21.53
N ASP A 15 -5.19 12.25 21.79
CA ASP A 15 -6.46 12.60 22.40
C ASP A 15 -7.62 12.17 21.51
N PHE A 16 -7.52 12.42 20.18
CA PHE A 16 -8.48 11.97 19.17
C PHE A 16 -8.60 10.43 19.17
N ALA A 17 -7.47 9.72 19.13
CA ALA A 17 -7.49 8.26 19.11
C ALA A 17 -8.17 7.67 20.36
N ARG A 18 -8.00 8.31 21.53
CA ARG A 18 -8.67 7.91 22.78
C ARG A 18 -10.15 8.25 22.78
N GLU A 19 -10.51 9.46 22.35
CA GLU A 19 -11.90 9.93 22.30
C GLU A 19 -12.77 9.07 21.37
N HIS A 20 -12.17 8.62 20.25
CA HIS A 20 -12.87 7.81 19.26
C HIS A 20 -12.55 6.31 19.35
N GLU A 21 -11.94 5.86 20.44
CA GLU A 21 -11.62 4.44 20.73
C GLU A 21 -10.90 3.73 19.58
N ILE A 22 -9.96 4.43 18.89
CA ILE A 22 -9.20 3.86 17.79
C ILE A 22 -8.26 2.77 18.30
N THR A 23 -8.56 1.52 17.93
CA THR A 23 -7.87 0.34 18.43
C THR A 23 -6.41 0.27 17.98
N ASN A 24 -6.15 0.60 16.71
CA ASN A 24 -4.83 0.48 16.09
C ASN A 24 -4.13 1.84 16.03
N TYR A 25 -3.85 2.41 17.19
CA TYR A 25 -3.05 3.63 17.31
C TYR A 25 -1.63 3.27 17.77
N PHE A 26 -0.65 3.63 16.96
CA PHE A 26 0.76 3.34 17.21
C PHE A 26 1.50 4.60 17.64
N GLU A 27 2.06 4.57 18.83
CA GLU A 27 2.77 5.69 19.48
C GLU A 27 4.23 5.33 19.79
N ASP A 28 4.96 6.25 20.39
CA ASP A 28 6.37 6.08 20.77
C ASP A 28 6.62 4.72 21.45
N GLY A 29 7.62 4.01 20.96
CA GLY A 29 7.95 2.64 21.38
C GLY A 29 7.20 1.53 20.64
N ARG A 30 6.14 1.86 19.88
CA ARG A 30 5.35 0.92 19.09
C ARG A 30 5.13 1.41 17.64
N MET A 31 5.66 2.56 17.31
CA MET A 31 5.55 3.17 15.98
C MET A 31 6.59 2.61 15.01
N GLY A 32 6.33 2.75 13.73
CA GLY A 32 7.23 2.37 12.65
C GLY A 32 6.89 3.11 11.36
N ILE A 33 7.57 2.75 10.28
CA ILE A 33 7.18 3.19 8.94
C ILE A 33 5.84 2.54 8.60
N GLU A 34 4.82 3.34 8.32
CA GLU A 34 3.44 2.91 8.10
C GLU A 34 3.34 1.71 7.15
N HIS A 35 3.98 1.82 5.98
CA HIS A 35 3.87 0.81 4.93
C HIS A 35 4.68 -0.49 5.19
N ALA A 36 5.47 -0.52 6.25
CA ALA A 36 6.08 -1.74 6.78
C ALA A 36 5.32 -2.25 8.00
N LEU A 37 4.95 -1.33 8.90
CA LEU A 37 4.29 -1.66 10.17
C LEU A 37 2.91 -2.31 9.97
N LEU A 38 2.05 -1.74 9.12
CA LEU A 38 0.68 -2.25 8.96
C LEU A 38 0.63 -3.65 8.35
N PRO A 39 1.41 -3.98 7.29
CA PRO A 39 1.54 -5.36 6.82
C PRO A 39 2.09 -6.33 7.87
N ASP A 40 3.14 -5.95 8.60
CA ASP A 40 3.74 -6.81 9.62
C ASP A 40 2.82 -7.04 10.82
N ALA A 41 2.00 -6.04 11.17
CA ALA A 41 0.98 -6.15 12.21
C ALA A 41 -0.27 -6.93 11.76
N GLY A 42 -0.33 -7.42 10.51
CA GLY A 42 -1.47 -8.18 9.98
C GLY A 42 -2.73 -7.34 9.77
N LEU A 43 -2.58 -6.03 9.64
CA LEU A 43 -3.71 -5.10 9.47
C LEU A 43 -4.18 -5.00 8.02
N ILE A 44 -3.43 -5.57 7.09
CA ILE A 44 -3.72 -5.58 5.66
C ILE A 44 -4.00 -7.00 5.21
N ALA A 45 -5.10 -7.22 4.48
CA ALA A 45 -5.46 -8.51 3.92
C ALA A 45 -5.91 -8.39 2.45
N PRO A 46 -5.80 -9.48 1.68
CA PRO A 46 -6.28 -9.53 0.30
C PRO A 46 -7.77 -9.19 0.17
N GLY A 47 -8.13 -8.52 -0.93
CA GLY A 47 -9.53 -8.16 -1.22
C GLY A 47 -10.05 -6.94 -0.45
N GLU A 48 -9.26 -6.35 0.43
CA GLU A 48 -9.67 -5.15 1.16
C GLU A 48 -9.54 -3.89 0.29
N VAL A 49 -10.38 -2.89 0.59
CA VAL A 49 -10.29 -1.53 0.05
C VAL A 49 -9.76 -0.62 1.15
N ILE A 50 -8.62 0.01 0.91
CA ILE A 50 -7.91 0.80 1.91
C ILE A 50 -7.67 2.21 1.39
N SER A 51 -8.13 3.21 2.14
CA SER A 51 -7.80 4.60 1.88
C SER A 51 -6.92 5.15 3.01
N GLY A 52 -5.85 5.83 2.63
CA GLY A 52 -4.92 6.46 3.57
C GLY A 52 -4.62 7.90 3.20
N ALA A 53 -4.14 8.68 4.15
CA ALA A 53 -3.74 10.06 3.93
C ALA A 53 -2.31 10.18 3.38
N ASP A 54 -1.62 9.08 3.20
CA ASP A 54 -0.30 8.99 2.57
C ASP A 54 -0.42 8.57 1.10
N SER A 55 0.35 9.19 0.22
CA SER A 55 0.34 8.89 -1.22
C SER A 55 0.80 7.46 -1.53
N HIS A 56 1.69 6.89 -0.68
CA HIS A 56 2.23 5.53 -0.85
C HIS A 56 1.34 4.43 -0.24
N THR A 57 0.11 4.73 0.15
CA THR A 57 -0.90 3.73 0.56
C THR A 57 -1.05 2.62 -0.50
N CYS A 58 -0.76 2.91 -1.76
CA CYS A 58 -0.73 1.93 -2.86
C CYS A 58 0.21 0.73 -2.61
N THR A 59 1.13 0.82 -1.66
CA THR A 59 2.05 -0.26 -1.24
C THR A 59 1.31 -1.56 -0.91
N TYR A 60 0.11 -1.47 -0.35
CA TYR A 60 -0.65 -2.64 0.11
C TYR A 60 -1.25 -3.49 -1.01
N GLY A 61 -1.19 -3.00 -2.25
CA GLY A 61 -1.50 -3.83 -3.42
C GLY A 61 -0.54 -5.02 -3.61
N ALA A 62 0.64 -4.99 -2.96
CA ALA A 62 1.53 -6.14 -2.87
C ALA A 62 0.88 -7.35 -2.16
N LEU A 63 -0.12 -7.09 -1.30
CA LEU A 63 -0.95 -8.08 -0.61
C LEU A 63 -2.34 -8.23 -1.26
N ASN A 64 -2.52 -7.77 -2.51
CA ASN A 64 -3.79 -7.81 -3.22
C ASN A 64 -4.90 -6.96 -2.60
N ALA A 65 -4.57 -5.85 -1.93
CA ALA A 65 -5.54 -4.87 -1.49
C ALA A 65 -5.70 -3.74 -2.52
N LEU A 66 -6.92 -3.27 -2.76
CA LEU A 66 -7.13 -2.02 -3.50
C LEU A 66 -6.86 -0.85 -2.55
N ALA A 67 -5.63 -0.39 -2.54
CA ALA A 67 -5.16 0.62 -1.60
C ALA A 67 -4.71 1.88 -2.31
N THR A 68 -5.18 3.05 -1.87
CA THR A 68 -4.85 4.31 -2.52
C THR A 68 -4.79 5.48 -1.54
N GLY A 69 -3.87 6.40 -1.83
CA GLY A 69 -3.81 7.69 -1.14
C GLY A 69 -4.96 8.62 -1.55
N VAL A 70 -5.53 9.30 -0.57
CA VAL A 70 -6.56 10.33 -0.73
C VAL A 70 -6.22 11.56 0.10
N GLY A 71 -6.93 12.65 -0.09
CA GLY A 71 -6.70 13.87 0.70
C GLY A 71 -6.99 13.67 2.19
N GLN A 72 -6.27 14.39 3.05
CA GLN A 72 -6.50 14.32 4.51
C GLN A 72 -7.95 14.66 4.88
N SER A 73 -8.55 15.63 4.19
CA SER A 73 -9.96 15.99 4.39
C SER A 73 -10.90 14.87 3.97
N ASP A 74 -10.55 14.12 2.91
CA ASP A 74 -11.36 13.00 2.44
C ASP A 74 -11.31 11.84 3.44
N VAL A 75 -10.11 11.56 4.02
CA VAL A 75 -9.98 10.59 5.11
C VAL A 75 -10.80 11.02 6.34
N GLY A 76 -10.69 12.29 6.74
CA GLY A 76 -11.48 12.82 7.85
C GLY A 76 -12.99 12.71 7.63
N ALA A 77 -13.45 13.04 6.41
CA ALA A 77 -14.86 12.88 6.03
C ALA A 77 -15.30 11.40 6.03
N ALA A 78 -14.46 10.50 5.52
CA ALA A 78 -14.72 9.07 5.53
C ALA A 78 -14.81 8.51 6.96
N MET A 79 -13.93 8.93 7.85
CA MET A 79 -14.00 8.54 9.27
C MET A 79 -15.27 9.04 9.96
N ALA A 80 -15.72 10.25 9.63
CA ALA A 80 -16.91 10.84 10.23
C ALA A 80 -18.22 10.25 9.70
N SER A 81 -18.28 9.89 8.39
CA SER A 81 -19.49 9.41 7.72
C SER A 81 -19.57 7.89 7.59
N GLY A 82 -18.44 7.19 7.79
CA GLY A 82 -18.33 5.76 7.51
C GLY A 82 -18.29 5.40 6.03
N THR A 83 -18.29 6.38 5.13
CA THR A 83 -18.35 6.18 3.68
C THR A 83 -17.41 7.11 2.93
N THR A 84 -16.94 6.63 1.77
CA THR A 84 -16.22 7.46 0.80
C THR A 84 -16.57 7.00 -0.60
N TRP A 85 -16.20 7.80 -1.60
CA TRP A 85 -16.43 7.44 -2.99
C TRP A 85 -15.12 7.40 -3.77
N PHE A 86 -15.04 6.53 -4.73
CA PHE A 86 -13.93 6.45 -5.67
C PHE A 86 -14.46 6.39 -7.11
N LYS A 87 -13.77 7.09 -8.00
CA LYS A 87 -13.86 6.75 -9.41
C LYS A 87 -13.07 5.46 -9.61
N VAL A 88 -13.71 4.40 -10.10
CA VAL A 88 -13.01 3.14 -10.38
C VAL A 88 -11.91 3.39 -11.42
N PRO A 89 -10.63 3.15 -11.09
CA PRO A 89 -9.54 3.35 -12.06
C PRO A 89 -9.61 2.29 -13.15
N SER A 90 -9.26 2.66 -14.38
CA SER A 90 -8.93 1.68 -15.41
C SER A 90 -7.60 1.02 -15.10
N ALA A 91 -7.36 -0.18 -15.65
CA ALA A 91 -6.15 -0.95 -15.39
C ALA A 91 -5.18 -0.91 -16.57
N ILE A 92 -3.89 -0.83 -16.25
CA ILE A 92 -2.80 -1.16 -17.15
C ILE A 92 -2.28 -2.54 -16.75
N LYS A 93 -2.39 -3.51 -17.65
CA LYS A 93 -1.82 -4.84 -17.46
C LYS A 93 -0.30 -4.77 -17.66
N VAL A 94 0.45 -5.15 -16.62
CA VAL A 94 1.92 -5.24 -16.65
C VAL A 94 2.31 -6.71 -16.58
N GLU A 95 2.71 -7.27 -17.71
CA GLU A 95 3.07 -8.68 -17.82
C GLU A 95 4.58 -8.86 -17.66
N LEU A 96 4.99 -9.50 -16.55
CA LEU A 96 6.38 -9.83 -16.26
C LEU A 96 6.73 -11.20 -16.86
N LYS A 97 7.75 -11.23 -17.72
CA LYS A 97 8.19 -12.44 -18.44
C LYS A 97 9.63 -12.79 -18.13
N GLY A 98 9.91 -14.08 -18.11
CA GLY A 98 11.25 -14.61 -17.91
C GLY A 98 11.72 -14.56 -16.47
N LYS A 99 13.03 -14.65 -16.29
CA LYS A 99 13.69 -14.69 -14.97
C LYS A 99 14.44 -13.42 -14.68
N LEU A 100 14.51 -13.07 -13.40
CA LEU A 100 15.31 -11.91 -12.97
C LEU A 100 16.81 -12.18 -13.15
N PRO A 101 17.55 -11.29 -13.83
CA PRO A 101 18.99 -11.36 -13.84
C PRO A 101 19.58 -11.18 -12.44
N LYS A 102 20.79 -11.70 -12.24
CA LYS A 102 21.51 -11.49 -10.99
C LYS A 102 21.62 -9.99 -10.66
N TYR A 103 21.34 -9.63 -9.41
CA TYR A 103 21.34 -8.28 -8.84
C TYR A 103 20.17 -7.37 -9.29
N VAL A 104 19.26 -7.82 -10.15
CA VAL A 104 18.03 -7.08 -10.45
C VAL A 104 16.99 -7.35 -9.37
N LYS A 105 16.32 -6.30 -8.92
CA LYS A 105 15.32 -6.32 -7.86
C LYS A 105 14.03 -5.59 -8.29
N GLY A 106 13.01 -5.66 -7.45
CA GLY A 106 11.74 -4.98 -7.70
C GLY A 106 11.88 -3.49 -8.01
N LYS A 107 12.85 -2.80 -7.40
CA LYS A 107 13.14 -1.39 -7.70
C LYS A 107 13.58 -1.16 -9.15
N ASP A 108 14.38 -2.05 -9.71
CA ASP A 108 14.83 -1.92 -11.10
C ASP A 108 13.66 -2.12 -12.07
N ILE A 109 12.74 -3.04 -11.74
CA ILE A 109 11.54 -3.31 -12.53
C ILE A 109 10.65 -2.07 -12.58
N ILE A 110 10.30 -1.50 -11.43
CA ILE A 110 9.39 -0.35 -11.39
C ILE A 110 10.04 0.90 -12.01
N LEU A 111 11.32 1.12 -11.80
CA LEU A 111 12.04 2.23 -12.44
C LEU A 111 12.10 2.06 -13.96
N THR A 112 12.27 0.83 -14.46
CA THR A 112 12.22 0.53 -15.88
C THR A 112 10.83 0.84 -16.44
N LEU A 113 9.77 0.38 -15.76
CA LEU A 113 8.39 0.65 -16.16
C LEU A 113 8.12 2.16 -16.21
N ILE A 114 8.50 2.91 -15.17
CA ILE A 114 8.34 4.37 -15.12
C ILE A 114 9.13 5.04 -16.26
N GLY A 115 10.34 4.55 -16.54
CA GLY A 115 11.13 5.02 -17.68
C GLY A 115 10.47 4.80 -19.04
N MET A 116 9.68 3.73 -19.18
CA MET A 116 8.94 3.41 -20.42
C MET A 116 7.67 4.24 -20.59
N ILE A 117 6.90 4.46 -19.51
CA ILE A 117 5.58 5.10 -19.59
C ILE A 117 5.57 6.56 -19.12
N GLY A 118 6.63 7.00 -18.45
CA GLY A 118 6.74 8.33 -17.85
C GLY A 118 6.04 8.45 -16.47
N VAL A 119 6.29 9.56 -15.79
CA VAL A 119 5.76 9.84 -14.44
C VAL A 119 4.24 10.04 -14.38
N ASP A 120 3.60 10.29 -15.53
CA ASP A 120 2.15 10.43 -15.67
C ASP A 120 1.53 9.31 -16.51
N GLY A 121 2.31 8.31 -16.91
CA GLY A 121 1.88 7.27 -17.83
C GLY A 121 0.75 6.38 -17.33
N ALA A 122 0.63 6.25 -15.99
CA ALA A 122 -0.44 5.51 -15.34
C ALA A 122 -1.39 6.43 -14.55
N ARG A 123 -1.48 7.71 -14.93
CA ARG A 123 -2.27 8.70 -14.20
C ARG A 123 -3.71 8.24 -13.99
N TYR A 124 -4.10 8.14 -12.72
CA TYR A 124 -5.40 7.67 -12.26
C TYR A 124 -5.78 6.26 -12.72
N GLN A 125 -4.80 5.39 -12.98
CA GLN A 125 -4.99 4.00 -13.37
C GLN A 125 -4.45 3.06 -12.28
N SER A 126 -4.82 1.79 -12.33
CA SER A 126 -4.21 0.72 -11.55
C SER A 126 -3.16 0.01 -12.41
N LEU A 127 -2.01 -0.32 -11.84
CA LEU A 127 -1.02 -1.19 -12.46
C LEU A 127 -1.28 -2.62 -11.99
N GLU A 128 -1.75 -3.49 -12.88
CA GLU A 128 -2.04 -4.89 -12.55
C GLU A 128 -0.91 -5.78 -13.05
N PHE A 129 -0.10 -6.28 -12.11
CA PHE A 129 1.04 -7.14 -12.39
C PHE A 129 0.60 -8.58 -12.57
N CYS A 130 1.09 -9.20 -13.63
CA CYS A 130 0.80 -10.60 -13.98
C CYS A 130 1.98 -11.24 -14.71
N GLY A 131 1.83 -12.51 -15.09
CA GLY A 131 2.82 -13.26 -15.85
C GLY A 131 3.71 -14.15 -14.99
N GLU A 132 4.48 -15.00 -15.65
CA GLU A 132 5.32 -16.02 -15.00
C GLU A 132 6.45 -15.43 -14.14
N GLY A 133 6.94 -14.23 -14.50
CA GLY A 133 8.00 -13.55 -13.78
C GLY A 133 7.63 -13.11 -12.35
N ILE A 134 6.32 -13.13 -11.99
CA ILE A 134 5.90 -12.82 -10.61
C ILE A 134 6.50 -13.81 -9.61
N SER A 135 6.63 -15.07 -9.98
CA SER A 135 7.18 -16.13 -9.13
C SER A 135 8.63 -15.87 -8.70
N GLU A 136 9.38 -15.09 -9.49
CA GLU A 136 10.76 -14.68 -9.18
C GLU A 136 10.84 -13.60 -8.10
N LEU A 137 9.74 -12.85 -7.87
CA LEU A 137 9.70 -11.72 -6.95
C LEU A 137 9.48 -12.19 -5.51
N GLU A 138 10.32 -11.72 -4.60
CA GLU A 138 10.06 -11.81 -3.17
C GLU A 138 9.03 -10.77 -2.74
N MET A 139 8.43 -10.93 -1.55
CA MET A 139 7.43 -9.97 -1.05
C MET A 139 8.01 -8.55 -0.93
N SER A 140 9.27 -8.41 -0.54
CA SER A 140 9.97 -7.11 -0.51
C SER A 140 10.05 -6.43 -1.87
N ASP A 141 10.21 -7.21 -2.95
CA ASP A 141 10.21 -6.69 -4.32
C ASP A 141 8.81 -6.20 -4.70
N ARG A 142 7.76 -6.97 -4.36
CA ARG A 142 6.36 -6.59 -4.62
C ARG A 142 5.95 -5.34 -3.85
N PHE A 143 6.33 -5.23 -2.58
CA PHE A 143 6.11 -4.02 -1.79
C PHE A 143 6.80 -2.81 -2.43
N THR A 144 8.04 -2.96 -2.87
CA THR A 144 8.78 -1.88 -3.53
C THR A 144 8.10 -1.45 -4.83
N ILE A 145 7.67 -2.40 -5.66
CA ILE A 145 6.98 -2.12 -6.93
C ILE A 145 5.65 -1.38 -6.67
N CYS A 146 4.83 -1.89 -5.76
CA CYS A 146 3.55 -1.26 -5.43
C CYS A 146 3.71 0.11 -4.77
N ASN A 147 4.71 0.25 -3.89
CA ASN A 147 5.03 1.54 -3.27
C ASN A 147 5.33 2.61 -4.31
N MET A 148 6.14 2.27 -5.31
CA MET A 148 6.55 3.20 -6.37
C MET A 148 5.53 3.32 -7.51
N ALA A 149 4.39 2.67 -7.46
CA ALA A 149 3.34 2.84 -8.48
C ALA A 149 2.84 4.29 -8.55
N ILE A 150 2.83 5.00 -7.42
CA ILE A 150 2.45 6.42 -7.36
C ILE A 150 3.38 7.30 -8.19
N GLU A 151 4.66 6.93 -8.35
CA GLU A 151 5.64 7.68 -9.15
C GLU A 151 5.34 7.63 -10.67
N ALA A 152 4.50 6.69 -11.09
CA ALA A 152 3.92 6.65 -12.44
C ALA A 152 2.54 7.35 -12.52
N GLY A 153 2.07 7.98 -11.45
CA GLY A 153 0.75 8.57 -11.34
C GLY A 153 -0.37 7.58 -11.05
N ALA A 154 -0.06 6.31 -10.79
CA ALA A 154 -1.04 5.27 -10.54
C ALA A 154 -1.75 5.44 -9.19
N LYS A 155 -3.01 5.02 -9.14
CA LYS A 155 -3.79 4.93 -7.89
C LYS A 155 -3.39 3.72 -7.06
N ASN A 156 -2.99 2.64 -7.71
CA ASN A 156 -2.62 1.39 -7.08
C ASN A 156 -1.67 0.60 -7.97
N GLY A 157 -0.80 -0.21 -7.37
CA GLY A 157 -0.14 -1.31 -8.02
C GLY A 157 -0.59 -2.58 -7.32
N ILE A 158 -1.02 -3.61 -8.04
CA ILE A 158 -1.61 -4.80 -7.45
C ILE A 158 -1.00 -6.09 -8.00
N PHE A 159 -0.70 -7.01 -7.11
CA PHE A 159 -0.26 -8.37 -7.40
C PHE A 159 -1.36 -9.38 -7.09
N PRO A 160 -1.45 -10.49 -7.82
CA PRO A 160 -2.33 -11.59 -7.45
C PRO A 160 -1.84 -12.26 -6.17
N VAL A 161 -2.76 -12.91 -5.45
CA VAL A 161 -2.42 -13.75 -4.30
C VAL A 161 -1.78 -15.05 -4.82
N ASP A 162 -0.64 -15.39 -4.26
CA ASP A 162 0.06 -16.63 -4.52
C ASP A 162 0.63 -17.25 -3.23
N GLU A 163 1.37 -18.34 -3.35
CA GLU A 163 1.96 -19.02 -2.21
C GLU A 163 2.87 -18.11 -1.35
N LYS A 164 3.62 -17.20 -1.98
CA LYS A 164 4.47 -16.24 -1.25
C LYS A 164 3.64 -15.24 -0.46
N THR A 165 2.55 -14.74 -1.06
CA THR A 165 1.60 -13.86 -0.37
C THR A 165 0.98 -14.58 0.82
N LEU A 166 0.50 -15.81 0.63
CA LEU A 166 -0.10 -16.60 1.71
C LEU A 166 0.90 -16.93 2.82
N ALA A 167 2.15 -17.26 2.45
CA ALA A 167 3.22 -17.50 3.41
C ALA A 167 3.55 -16.24 4.24
N PHE A 168 3.53 -15.07 3.62
CA PHE A 168 3.73 -13.80 4.32
C PHE A 168 2.58 -13.50 5.29
N LEU A 169 1.34 -13.74 4.90
CA LEU A 169 0.15 -13.49 5.71
C LEU A 169 -0.01 -14.47 6.88
N LYS A 170 0.56 -15.67 6.75
CA LYS A 170 0.45 -16.72 7.76
C LYS A 170 1.01 -16.27 9.10
N GLY A 171 0.16 -16.34 10.13
CA GLY A 171 0.49 -15.91 11.49
C GLY A 171 0.47 -14.39 11.72
N ARG A 172 0.25 -13.59 10.68
CA ARG A 172 0.04 -12.14 10.77
C ARG A 172 -1.45 -11.79 10.73
N VAL A 173 -2.14 -12.24 9.70
CA VAL A 173 -3.58 -12.00 9.55
C VAL A 173 -4.35 -13.14 10.18
N THR A 174 -5.24 -12.81 11.12
CA THR A 174 -6.05 -13.79 11.87
C THR A 174 -7.51 -13.80 11.47
N ARG A 175 -7.95 -12.79 10.69
CA ARG A 175 -9.31 -12.71 10.13
C ARG A 175 -9.40 -13.42 8.79
N GLU A 176 -10.61 -13.81 8.41
CA GLU A 176 -10.87 -14.34 7.07
C GLU A 176 -10.63 -13.26 6.00
N PHE A 177 -10.13 -13.65 4.85
CA PHE A 177 -9.90 -12.79 3.69
C PHE A 177 -10.15 -13.54 2.38
N ALA A 178 -10.44 -12.80 1.33
CA ALA A 178 -10.57 -13.34 -0.03
C ALA A 178 -9.18 -13.61 -0.61
N ALA A 179 -8.94 -14.84 -1.11
CA ALA A 179 -7.68 -15.26 -1.73
C ALA A 179 -7.94 -15.87 -3.12
#